data_a300db0000059ea0ce30a632b228f9e3
#
_entry.id   a300db0000059ea0ce30a632b228f9e3
#
_cell.length_a   1.000
_cell.length_b   1.000
_cell.length_c   1.000
_cell.angle_alpha   90.00
_cell.angle_beta   90.00
_cell.angle_gamma   90.00
#
_symmetry.space_group_name_H-M   'P 1'
#
loop_
_entity.id
_entity.type
_entity.pdbx_description
1 polymer ?
#
loop_
_entity_poly.entity_id
_entity_poly.type
_entity_poly.pdbx_seq_one_letter_code
_entity_poly.pdbx_strand_id
1 'polypeptide(L)'
;MNKWQKLGLAVGMGTAVVTTSHIINKFIFESATINNYTGKTVKHTYSWKFGNIAYSTYGNYDNPPILLIHDLKSYSSGYEWDNTVHYLSKKHHLYVVDLLGCGHSDKPQITYTTYMYTQLLNDFITNVIGKKTDIIATGDSAPMVISSVYIKKDLYNKIILVSPKAVSKAKAVPGRRAGIRRRLLDIPVIGTTIYNICMRKDRLNNILSKNVFDNGIVPVDYLNAYYENAHLSGASSKFLFASTECNFTTASIAKAVSDIDNCIYIITGENSKDTSVSEYLYLNPAIEVVEIKNSKNLPQIEQPVEFAKQADIFLDM
;
A
#
# COMPACT_ATOMS: atom_id res chain seq x y z
N MET A 1 26.98 -18.92 43.03
CA MET A 1 27.22 -17.72 42.16
C MET A 1 26.92 -16.48 42.96
N ASN A 2 27.87 -15.56 43.03
CA ASN A 2 27.64 -14.25 43.65
C ASN A 2 26.80 -13.32 42.71
N LYS A 3 26.39 -12.16 43.26
CA LYS A 3 25.49 -11.23 42.54
C LYS A 3 26.07 -10.74 41.19
N TRP A 4 27.38 -10.55 41.14
CA TRP A 4 28.12 -10.13 39.94
C TRP A 4 28.22 -11.22 38.88
N GLN A 5 28.41 -12.49 39.29
CA GLN A 5 28.41 -13.63 38.39
C GLN A 5 27.03 -13.86 37.75
N LYS A 6 25.95 -13.70 38.51
CA LYS A 6 24.57 -13.76 37.98
C LYS A 6 24.31 -12.62 36.99
N LEU A 7 24.76 -11.40 37.29
CA LEU A 7 24.63 -10.25 36.39
C LEU A 7 25.44 -10.45 35.11
N GLY A 8 26.70 -10.90 35.24
CA GLY A 8 27.54 -11.19 34.07
C GLY A 8 26.96 -12.29 33.16
N LEU A 9 26.38 -13.34 33.74
CA LEU A 9 25.69 -14.39 32.99
C LEU A 9 24.42 -13.82 32.27
N ALA A 10 23.64 -13.03 32.97
CA ALA A 10 22.42 -12.42 32.36
C ALA A 10 22.78 -11.46 31.22
N VAL A 11 23.81 -10.64 31.37
CA VAL A 11 24.30 -9.74 30.31
C VAL A 11 24.85 -10.56 29.14
N GLY A 12 25.67 -11.59 29.40
CA GLY A 12 26.21 -12.46 28.36
C GLY A 12 25.11 -13.17 27.55
N MET A 13 24.11 -13.73 28.24
CA MET A 13 22.95 -14.35 27.57
C MET A 13 22.15 -13.35 26.78
N GLY A 14 21.88 -12.17 27.33
CA GLY A 14 21.17 -11.09 26.62
C GLY A 14 21.92 -10.67 25.34
N THR A 15 23.21 -10.46 25.40
CA THR A 15 24.05 -10.12 24.24
C THR A 15 24.03 -11.24 23.19
N ALA A 16 24.15 -12.50 23.59
CA ALA A 16 24.09 -13.63 22.65
C ALA A 16 22.75 -13.70 21.92
N VAL A 17 21.63 -13.53 22.63
CA VAL A 17 20.27 -13.52 22.02
C VAL A 17 20.13 -12.38 21.02
N VAL A 18 20.57 -11.17 21.37
CA VAL A 18 20.48 -10.00 20.47
C VAL A 18 21.33 -10.21 19.21
N THR A 19 22.57 -10.70 19.37
CA THR A 19 23.47 -10.96 18.24
C THR A 19 22.91 -12.04 17.31
N THR A 20 22.43 -13.15 17.87
CA THR A 20 21.82 -14.23 17.09
C THR A 20 20.58 -13.73 16.32
N SER A 21 19.70 -12.98 16.99
CA SER A 21 18.53 -12.40 16.36
C SER A 21 18.90 -11.43 15.23
N HIS A 22 19.96 -10.63 15.40
CA HIS A 22 20.46 -9.73 14.36
C HIS A 22 20.93 -10.50 13.11
N ILE A 23 21.70 -11.57 13.30
CA ILE A 23 22.18 -12.41 12.20
C ILE A 23 21.01 -13.08 11.48
N ILE A 24 20.03 -13.64 12.22
CA ILE A 24 18.84 -14.24 11.62
C ILE A 24 18.05 -13.21 10.82
N ASN A 25 17.82 -12.03 11.38
CA ASN A 25 17.10 -10.95 10.67
C ASN A 25 17.81 -10.57 9.36
N LYS A 26 19.14 -10.42 9.39
CA LYS A 26 19.93 -10.11 8.18
C LYS A 26 19.77 -11.20 7.12
N PHE A 27 19.89 -12.48 7.51
CA PHE A 27 19.70 -13.61 6.60
C PHE A 27 18.30 -13.64 5.99
N ILE A 28 17.24 -13.32 6.77
CA ILE A 28 15.86 -13.24 6.27
C ILE A 28 15.76 -12.19 5.17
N PHE A 29 16.28 -10.97 5.37
CA PHE A 29 16.23 -9.92 4.37
C PHE A 29 17.01 -10.28 3.10
N GLU A 30 18.21 -10.80 3.23
CA GLU A 30 19.04 -11.22 2.08
C GLU A 30 18.37 -12.34 1.28
N SER A 31 17.84 -13.36 1.95
CA SER A 31 17.17 -14.47 1.28
C SER A 31 15.83 -14.10 0.65
N ALA A 32 15.10 -13.15 1.24
CA ALA A 32 13.82 -12.70 0.72
C ALA A 32 13.94 -11.92 -0.60
N THR A 33 15.05 -11.22 -0.80
CA THR A 33 15.24 -10.28 -1.92
C THR A 33 16.17 -10.79 -3.04
N ILE A 34 16.65 -12.03 -2.93
CA ILE A 34 17.65 -12.58 -3.84
C ILE A 34 17.15 -12.73 -5.28
N ASN A 35 15.86 -13.00 -5.47
CA ASN A 35 15.29 -13.30 -6.79
C ASN A 35 14.80 -12.07 -7.55
N ASN A 36 14.70 -10.92 -6.89
CA ASN A 36 14.27 -9.65 -7.48
C ASN A 36 12.98 -9.77 -8.32
N TYR A 37 11.92 -10.31 -7.72
CA TYR A 37 10.63 -10.50 -8.40
C TYR A 37 10.01 -9.20 -8.87
N THR A 38 10.14 -8.12 -8.10
CA THR A 38 9.45 -6.85 -8.30
C THR A 38 10.32 -5.74 -8.87
N GLY A 39 11.66 -5.86 -8.83
CA GLY A 39 12.59 -4.81 -9.27
C GLY A 39 12.71 -4.63 -10.79
N LYS A 40 12.16 -5.55 -11.59
CA LYS A 40 12.28 -5.51 -13.06
C LYS A 40 11.43 -4.41 -13.70
N THR A 41 10.40 -3.95 -13.04
CA THR A 41 9.42 -2.98 -13.57
C THR A 41 9.72 -1.54 -13.23
N VAL A 42 10.45 -1.27 -12.14
CA VAL A 42 10.78 0.10 -11.69
C VAL A 42 11.82 0.73 -12.62
N LYS A 43 11.48 1.88 -13.23
CA LYS A 43 12.34 2.54 -14.23
C LYS A 43 12.72 3.97 -13.89
N HIS A 44 11.95 4.63 -13.02
CA HIS A 44 12.10 6.05 -12.74
C HIS A 44 12.12 6.33 -11.24
N THR A 45 12.69 7.46 -10.87
CA THR A 45 12.75 7.92 -9.49
C THR A 45 12.40 9.41 -9.41
N TYR A 46 11.50 9.75 -8.50
CA TYR A 46 11.17 11.14 -8.15
C TYR A 46 11.74 11.46 -6.78
N SER A 47 12.64 12.45 -6.72
CA SER A 47 13.24 12.92 -5.47
C SER A 47 12.23 13.79 -4.72
N TRP A 48 11.68 13.27 -3.63
CA TRP A 48 10.72 13.97 -2.78
C TRP A 48 11.33 14.27 -1.40
N LYS A 49 10.77 15.23 -0.67
CA LYS A 49 11.32 15.76 0.60
C LYS A 49 11.63 14.72 1.69
N PHE A 50 10.96 13.56 1.69
CA PHE A 50 11.19 12.50 2.67
C PHE A 50 11.87 11.27 2.09
N GLY A 51 12.25 11.28 0.84
CA GLY A 51 12.96 10.19 0.17
C GLY A 51 12.57 10.03 -1.29
N ASN A 52 13.23 9.14 -1.97
CA ASN A 52 13.02 8.87 -3.38
C ASN A 52 11.79 7.98 -3.58
N ILE A 53 10.97 8.34 -4.54
CA ILE A 53 9.76 7.63 -4.93
C ILE A 53 10.04 6.89 -6.24
N ALA A 54 9.99 5.58 -6.19
CA ALA A 54 10.13 4.72 -7.36
C ALA A 54 8.81 4.64 -8.13
N TYR A 55 8.88 4.73 -9.46
CA TYR A 55 7.69 4.59 -10.30
C TYR A 55 8.04 4.06 -11.68
N SER A 56 7.03 3.57 -12.39
CA SER A 56 7.14 3.12 -13.78
C SER A 56 6.06 3.77 -14.62
N THR A 57 6.33 3.92 -15.92
CA THR A 57 5.37 4.45 -16.88
C THR A 57 5.08 3.45 -17.99
N TYR A 58 3.84 3.45 -18.48
CA TYR A 58 3.37 2.59 -19.56
C TYR A 58 2.43 3.36 -20.48
N GLY A 59 2.38 2.98 -21.75
CA GLY A 59 1.52 3.60 -22.75
C GLY A 59 2.15 4.84 -23.41
N ASN A 60 1.40 5.46 -24.34
CA ASN A 60 1.85 6.64 -25.07
C ASN A 60 1.71 7.87 -24.17
N TYR A 61 2.75 8.72 -24.14
CA TYR A 61 2.79 9.97 -23.37
C TYR A 61 1.68 10.97 -23.74
N ASP A 62 1.22 10.93 -24.98
CA ASP A 62 0.14 11.82 -25.46
C ASP A 62 -1.24 11.42 -24.97
N ASN A 63 -1.41 10.19 -24.49
CA ASN A 63 -2.66 9.69 -23.94
C ASN A 63 -2.99 10.34 -22.58
N PRO A 64 -4.28 10.35 -22.17
CA PRO A 64 -4.67 10.83 -20.84
C PRO A 64 -3.91 10.13 -19.72
N PRO A 65 -3.38 10.87 -18.74
CA PRO A 65 -2.60 10.29 -17.65
C PRO A 65 -3.48 9.65 -16.59
N ILE A 66 -3.06 8.48 -16.13
CA ILE A 66 -3.63 7.79 -14.97
C ILE A 66 -2.54 7.52 -13.93
N LEU A 67 -2.82 7.87 -12.69
CA LEU A 67 -1.98 7.53 -11.54
C LEU A 67 -2.55 6.28 -10.85
N LEU A 68 -1.78 5.20 -10.85
CA LEU A 68 -2.13 3.92 -10.23
C LEU A 68 -1.45 3.79 -8.86
N ILE A 69 -2.26 3.63 -7.82
CA ILE A 69 -1.84 3.55 -6.42
C ILE A 69 -2.23 2.20 -5.83
N HIS A 70 -1.23 1.42 -5.41
CA HIS A 70 -1.41 0.12 -4.74
C HIS A 70 -1.97 0.27 -3.30
N ASP A 71 -2.34 -0.83 -2.67
CA ASP A 71 -2.79 -0.84 -1.27
C ASP A 71 -1.68 -0.36 -0.31
N LEU A 72 -2.05 0.36 0.75
CA LEU A 72 -1.09 0.90 1.72
C LEU A 72 -0.72 -0.13 2.78
N LYS A 73 0.09 -1.11 2.38
CA LYS A 73 0.67 -2.13 3.25
C LYS A 73 2.19 -2.20 3.06
N SER A 74 2.93 -2.57 4.10
CA SER A 74 4.39 -2.68 4.01
C SER A 74 4.87 -3.78 3.05
N TYR A 75 3.98 -4.64 2.58
CA TYR A 75 4.23 -5.71 1.62
C TYR A 75 3.64 -5.43 0.22
N SER A 76 2.91 -4.33 0.04
CA SER A 76 2.33 -3.93 -1.25
C SER A 76 3.30 -3.08 -2.07
N SER A 77 3.11 -3.06 -3.38
CA SER A 77 3.86 -2.24 -4.34
C SER A 77 3.09 -2.09 -5.65
N GLY A 78 3.63 -1.35 -6.62
CA GLY A 78 3.12 -1.26 -7.97
C GLY A 78 2.94 -2.60 -8.69
N TYR A 79 3.55 -3.67 -8.20
CA TYR A 79 3.34 -5.04 -8.69
C TYR A 79 1.86 -5.48 -8.67
N GLU A 80 1.02 -4.88 -7.84
CA GLU A 80 -0.43 -5.13 -7.84
C GLU A 80 -1.11 -4.76 -9.16
N TRP A 81 -0.45 -3.98 -10.01
CA TRP A 81 -0.95 -3.51 -11.31
C TRP A 81 -0.36 -4.26 -12.51
N ASP A 82 0.64 -5.13 -12.32
CA ASP A 82 1.39 -5.76 -13.41
C ASP A 82 0.49 -6.47 -14.44
N ASN A 83 -0.55 -7.17 -13.98
CA ASN A 83 -1.49 -7.84 -14.87
C ASN A 83 -2.42 -6.88 -15.62
N THR A 84 -2.62 -5.67 -15.11
CA THR A 84 -3.62 -4.72 -15.62
C THR A 84 -3.00 -3.65 -16.52
N VAL A 85 -1.73 -3.27 -16.28
CA VAL A 85 -1.06 -2.20 -17.04
C VAL A 85 -1.05 -2.45 -18.54
N HIS A 86 -0.95 -3.70 -18.98
CA HIS A 86 -0.96 -4.06 -20.41
C HIS A 86 -2.28 -3.71 -21.10
N TYR A 87 -3.39 -3.77 -20.40
CA TYR A 87 -4.72 -3.46 -20.95
C TYR A 87 -4.98 -1.95 -20.94
N LEU A 88 -4.79 -1.29 -19.80
CA LEU A 88 -5.05 0.14 -19.64
C LEU A 88 -4.09 1.02 -20.47
N SER A 89 -2.83 0.60 -20.64
CA SER A 89 -1.83 1.36 -21.39
C SER A 89 -2.11 1.48 -22.90
N LYS A 90 -3.11 0.76 -23.41
CA LYS A 90 -3.53 0.88 -24.83
C LYS A 90 -4.17 2.22 -25.13
N LYS A 91 -4.87 2.80 -24.13
CA LYS A 91 -5.61 4.07 -24.26
C LYS A 91 -5.06 5.17 -23.37
N HIS A 92 -4.33 4.84 -22.32
CA HIS A 92 -3.90 5.76 -21.28
C HIS A 92 -2.39 5.76 -21.10
N HIS A 93 -1.85 6.88 -20.59
CA HIS A 93 -0.49 6.95 -20.10
C HIS A 93 -0.48 6.69 -18.59
N LEU A 94 0.07 5.57 -18.16
CA LEU A 94 0.01 5.10 -16.78
C LEU A 94 1.26 5.50 -16.00
N TYR A 95 1.05 5.97 -14.78
CA TYR A 95 2.08 6.14 -13.77
C TYR A 95 1.81 5.16 -12.63
N VAL A 96 2.64 4.13 -12.49
CA VAL A 96 2.55 3.14 -11.42
C VAL A 96 3.57 3.49 -10.36
N VAL A 97 3.12 3.88 -9.18
CA VAL A 97 3.97 4.42 -8.11
C VAL A 97 4.10 3.43 -6.96
N ASP A 98 5.31 3.19 -6.51
CA ASP A 98 5.55 2.63 -5.19
C ASP A 98 5.46 3.75 -4.15
N LEU A 99 4.51 3.69 -3.25
CA LEU A 99 4.37 4.70 -2.19
C LEU A 99 5.59 4.71 -1.27
N LEU A 100 5.93 5.88 -0.71
CA LEU A 100 7.01 5.98 0.27
C LEU A 100 6.81 4.93 1.39
N GLY A 101 7.84 4.16 1.69
CA GLY A 101 7.74 3.05 2.64
C GLY A 101 7.36 1.69 2.03
N CYS A 102 6.98 1.64 0.74
CA CYS A 102 6.57 0.46 0.01
C CYS A 102 7.53 0.14 -1.14
N GLY A 103 7.49 -1.09 -1.64
CA GLY A 103 8.20 -1.51 -2.83
C GLY A 103 9.66 -1.04 -2.90
N HIS A 104 10.02 -0.44 -4.01
CA HIS A 104 11.37 0.10 -4.30
C HIS A 104 11.55 1.58 -3.91
N SER A 105 10.51 2.24 -3.39
CA SER A 105 10.64 3.59 -2.81
C SER A 105 11.42 3.57 -1.49
N ASP A 106 12.01 4.72 -1.15
CA ASP A 106 12.72 4.87 0.12
C ASP A 106 11.82 4.59 1.32
N LYS A 107 12.41 4.07 2.39
CA LYS A 107 11.71 3.69 3.63
C LYS A 107 12.30 4.42 4.83
N PRO A 108 12.14 5.76 4.92
CA PRO A 108 12.69 6.55 6.01
C PRO A 108 12.10 6.14 7.38
N GLN A 109 12.91 6.33 8.42
CA GLN A 109 12.51 6.09 9.81
C GLN A 109 11.66 7.24 10.34
N ILE A 110 10.42 7.34 9.86
CA ILE A 110 9.46 8.40 10.23
C ILE A 110 8.13 7.81 10.66
N THR A 111 7.20 8.67 11.12
CA THR A 111 5.78 8.31 11.21
C THR A 111 5.12 8.58 9.87
N TYR A 112 4.64 7.53 9.24
CA TYR A 112 3.84 7.65 8.02
C TYR A 112 2.42 8.07 8.38
N THR A 113 1.90 9.10 7.73
CA THR A 113 0.57 9.64 8.00
C THR A 113 -0.20 9.85 6.70
N THR A 114 -1.53 9.84 6.78
CA THR A 114 -2.39 10.17 5.61
C THR A 114 -2.04 11.54 5.03
N TYR A 115 -1.81 12.54 5.89
CA TYR A 115 -1.44 13.89 5.44
C TYR A 115 -0.13 13.93 4.64
N MET A 116 0.87 13.16 5.07
CA MET A 116 2.13 13.02 4.34
C MET A 116 1.90 12.44 2.93
N TYR A 117 1.10 11.37 2.82
CA TYR A 117 0.78 10.79 1.52
C TYR A 117 -0.09 11.71 0.65
N THR A 118 -1.03 12.44 1.25
CA THR A 118 -1.79 13.50 0.55
C THR A 118 -0.87 14.52 -0.10
N GLN A 119 0.16 14.97 0.61
CA GLN A 119 1.17 15.87 0.04
C GLN A 119 1.99 15.19 -1.06
N LEU A 120 2.42 13.93 -0.85
CA LEU A 120 3.16 13.17 -1.86
C LEU A 120 2.39 13.07 -3.17
N LEU A 121 1.11 12.71 -3.13
CA LEU A 121 0.29 12.56 -4.34
C LEU A 121 0.14 13.90 -5.09
N ASN A 122 -0.17 14.98 -4.36
CA ASN A 122 -0.29 16.31 -4.95
C ASN A 122 1.04 16.80 -5.56
N ASP A 123 2.16 16.60 -4.86
CA ASP A 123 3.48 16.97 -5.34
C ASP A 123 3.90 16.11 -6.55
N PHE A 124 3.59 14.81 -6.55
CA PHE A 124 3.87 13.90 -7.67
C PHE A 124 3.10 14.31 -8.93
N ILE A 125 1.80 14.55 -8.82
CA ILE A 125 1.00 15.01 -9.97
C ILE A 125 1.54 16.36 -10.48
N THR A 126 1.83 17.30 -9.59
CA THR A 126 2.30 18.64 -9.99
C THR A 126 3.67 18.59 -10.65
N ASN A 127 4.63 17.84 -10.09
CA ASN A 127 6.04 17.91 -10.48
C ASN A 127 6.46 16.84 -11.48
N VAL A 128 5.75 15.70 -11.56
CA VAL A 128 6.10 14.58 -12.44
C VAL A 128 5.13 14.47 -13.60
N ILE A 129 3.83 14.50 -13.34
CA ILE A 129 2.81 14.35 -14.39
C ILE A 129 2.53 15.68 -15.08
N GLY A 130 2.39 16.77 -14.33
CA GLY A 130 2.19 18.13 -14.84
C GLY A 130 0.84 18.39 -15.54
N LYS A 131 -0.10 17.47 -15.44
CA LYS A 131 -1.42 17.54 -16.09
C LYS A 131 -2.49 17.08 -15.10
N LYS A 132 -3.74 17.51 -15.33
CA LYS A 132 -4.92 16.98 -14.64
C LYS A 132 -5.00 15.47 -14.88
N THR A 133 -5.14 14.68 -13.84
CA THR A 133 -4.85 13.23 -13.84
C THR A 133 -6.03 12.43 -13.30
N ASP A 134 -6.37 11.32 -13.94
CA ASP A 134 -7.24 10.32 -13.37
C ASP A 134 -6.46 9.50 -12.33
N ILE A 135 -7.13 9.03 -11.29
CA ILE A 135 -6.46 8.25 -10.25
C ILE A 135 -7.23 6.96 -9.96
N ILE A 136 -6.50 5.85 -9.89
CA ILE A 136 -7.05 4.56 -9.46
C ILE A 136 -6.28 4.13 -8.22
N ALA A 137 -6.98 3.88 -7.11
CA ALA A 137 -6.35 3.57 -5.82
C ALA A 137 -7.02 2.41 -5.11
N THR A 138 -6.20 1.58 -4.47
CA THR A 138 -6.62 0.32 -3.85
C THR A 138 -6.70 0.43 -2.32
N GLY A 139 -7.73 -0.14 -1.73
CA GLY A 139 -7.82 -0.50 -0.32
C GLY A 139 -7.58 0.63 0.68
N ASP A 140 -6.54 0.48 1.48
CA ASP A 140 -6.15 1.45 2.53
C ASP A 140 -5.54 2.74 1.97
N SER A 141 -5.30 2.82 0.64
CA SER A 141 -4.89 4.06 -0.02
C SER A 141 -6.04 5.02 -0.30
N ALA A 142 -7.28 4.56 -0.28
CA ALA A 142 -8.46 5.40 -0.54
C ALA A 142 -8.55 6.66 0.35
N PRO A 143 -8.30 6.60 1.68
CA PRO A 143 -8.38 7.80 2.53
C PRO A 143 -7.41 8.90 2.14
N MET A 144 -6.18 8.57 1.72
CA MET A 144 -5.23 9.59 1.30
C MET A 144 -5.59 10.19 -0.06
N VAL A 145 -6.15 9.38 -0.98
CA VAL A 145 -6.60 9.86 -2.28
C VAL A 145 -7.79 10.80 -2.13
N ILE A 146 -8.81 10.41 -1.37
CA ILE A 146 -9.96 11.27 -1.07
C ILE A 146 -9.52 12.58 -0.40
N SER A 147 -8.60 12.51 0.58
CA SER A 147 -8.06 13.72 1.21
C SER A 147 -7.26 14.59 0.23
N SER A 148 -6.56 13.98 -0.70
CA SER A 148 -5.75 14.66 -1.72
C SER A 148 -6.63 15.44 -2.70
N VAL A 149 -7.66 14.79 -3.21
CA VAL A 149 -8.67 15.40 -4.11
C VAL A 149 -9.39 16.55 -3.39
N TYR A 150 -9.84 16.32 -2.15
CA TYR A 150 -10.54 17.35 -1.37
C TYR A 150 -9.72 18.63 -1.16
N ILE A 151 -8.37 18.49 -1.00
CA ILE A 151 -7.47 19.63 -0.80
C ILE A 151 -7.12 20.32 -2.13
N LYS A 152 -6.92 19.56 -3.21
CA LYS A 152 -6.47 20.08 -4.52
C LYS A 152 -7.25 19.44 -5.68
N LYS A 153 -8.56 19.66 -5.72
CA LYS A 153 -9.46 19.08 -6.71
C LYS A 153 -9.04 19.32 -8.17
N ASP A 154 -8.41 20.44 -8.45
CA ASP A 154 -8.04 20.83 -9.81
C ASP A 154 -6.94 19.95 -10.41
N LEU A 155 -6.20 19.22 -9.58
CA LEU A 155 -5.17 18.25 -10.04
C LEU A 155 -5.79 16.94 -10.52
N TYR A 156 -7.02 16.63 -10.09
CA TYR A 156 -7.67 15.34 -10.32
C TYR A 156 -8.85 15.48 -11.29
N ASN A 157 -8.99 14.50 -12.16
CA ASN A 157 -10.14 14.38 -13.06
C ASN A 157 -11.13 13.37 -12.47
N LYS A 158 -11.03 12.09 -12.80
CA LYS A 158 -11.87 11.01 -12.31
C LYS A 158 -11.15 10.18 -11.24
N ILE A 159 -11.90 9.60 -10.33
CA ILE A 159 -11.38 8.84 -9.19
C ILE A 159 -12.02 7.46 -9.24
N ILE A 160 -11.19 6.43 -9.36
CA ILE A 160 -11.63 5.03 -9.21
C ILE A 160 -11.02 4.48 -7.91
N LEU A 161 -11.87 4.02 -7.01
CA LEU A 161 -11.48 3.37 -5.78
C LEU A 161 -11.72 1.87 -5.90
N VAL A 162 -10.68 1.08 -5.69
CA VAL A 162 -10.75 -0.38 -5.76
C VAL A 162 -10.87 -0.95 -4.35
N SER A 163 -12.02 -1.54 -4.04
CA SER A 163 -12.35 -2.09 -2.72
C SER A 163 -11.88 -1.18 -1.58
N PRO A 164 -12.34 0.09 -1.54
CA PRO A 164 -11.78 1.10 -0.65
C PRO A 164 -12.00 0.75 0.82
N LYS A 165 -11.08 1.21 1.68
CA LYS A 165 -11.23 1.10 3.13
C LYS A 165 -12.52 1.76 3.59
N ALA A 166 -13.29 1.08 4.45
CA ALA A 166 -14.54 1.61 5.02
C ALA A 166 -14.32 2.98 5.68
N VAL A 167 -15.23 3.92 5.45
CA VAL A 167 -15.16 5.28 6.02
C VAL A 167 -15.13 5.24 7.55
N SER A 168 -15.90 4.32 8.14
CA SER A 168 -15.92 4.08 9.60
C SER A 168 -14.59 3.58 10.13
N LYS A 169 -13.85 2.76 9.37
CA LYS A 169 -12.50 2.31 9.72
C LYS A 169 -11.44 3.38 9.45
N ALA A 170 -11.63 4.20 8.41
CA ALA A 170 -10.71 5.27 8.05
C ALA A 170 -10.61 6.37 9.13
N LYS A 171 -11.69 6.64 9.87
CA LYS A 171 -11.70 7.62 10.98
C LYS A 171 -11.01 7.17 12.28
N ALA A 172 -10.50 5.92 12.32
CA ALA A 172 -9.79 5.43 13.49
C ALA A 172 -8.61 6.35 13.84
N VAL A 173 -8.40 6.61 15.11
CA VAL A 173 -7.28 7.43 15.62
C VAL A 173 -6.30 6.56 16.40
N PRO A 174 -5.01 6.96 16.49
CA PRO A 174 -4.06 6.25 17.32
C PRO A 174 -4.55 6.15 18.78
N GLY A 175 -4.78 4.94 19.26
CA GLY A 175 -5.20 4.70 20.64
C GLY A 175 -4.09 5.02 21.64
N ARG A 176 -4.42 5.12 22.95
CA ARG A 176 -3.46 5.43 24.04
C ARG A 176 -2.20 4.55 24.05
N ARG A 177 -2.31 3.29 23.62
CA ARG A 177 -1.21 2.33 23.54
C ARG A 177 -0.48 2.33 22.19
N ALA A 178 -0.95 3.08 21.20
CA ALA A 178 -0.34 3.14 19.87
C ALA A 178 1.13 3.60 19.92
N GLY A 179 1.40 4.65 20.69
CA GLY A 179 2.77 5.14 20.90
C GLY A 179 3.71 4.12 21.54
N ILE A 180 3.21 3.31 22.48
CA ILE A 180 4.02 2.25 23.11
C ILE A 180 4.28 1.13 22.12
N ARG A 181 3.25 0.65 21.39
CA ARG A 181 3.39 -0.39 20.37
C ARG A 181 4.36 0.04 19.27
N ARG A 182 4.24 1.28 18.82
CA ARG A 182 5.15 1.83 17.84
C ARG A 182 6.59 1.85 18.35
N ARG A 183 6.85 2.39 19.56
CA ARG A 183 8.19 2.43 20.16
C ARG A 183 8.80 1.03 20.27
N LEU A 184 7.99 0.01 20.58
CA LEU A 184 8.46 -1.38 20.62
C LEU A 184 8.94 -1.87 19.24
N LEU A 185 8.20 -1.54 18.18
CA LEU A 185 8.58 -1.86 16.80
C LEU A 185 9.78 -1.03 16.31
N ASP A 186 9.96 0.19 16.85
CA ASP A 186 11.12 1.03 16.52
C ASP A 186 12.44 0.47 17.13
N ILE A 187 12.38 -0.32 18.20
CA ILE A 187 13.58 -0.90 18.84
C ILE A 187 14.37 -1.71 17.80
N PRO A 188 15.68 -1.44 17.63
CA PRO A 188 16.54 -2.25 16.79
C PRO A 188 16.50 -3.73 17.24
N VAL A 189 16.69 -4.66 16.32
CA VAL A 189 16.67 -6.10 16.53
C VAL A 189 15.31 -6.62 17.01
N ILE A 190 14.82 -6.23 18.18
CA ILE A 190 13.55 -6.73 18.75
C ILE A 190 12.37 -6.37 17.84
N GLY A 191 12.21 -5.11 17.51
CA GLY A 191 11.12 -4.67 16.60
C GLY A 191 11.26 -5.26 15.20
N THR A 192 12.49 -5.44 14.72
CA THR A 192 12.78 -6.11 13.44
C THR A 192 12.41 -7.60 13.49
N THR A 193 12.70 -8.28 14.59
CA THR A 193 12.29 -9.68 14.78
C THR A 193 10.77 -9.83 14.83
N ILE A 194 10.08 -8.93 15.55
CA ILE A 194 8.60 -8.89 15.59
C ILE A 194 8.06 -8.68 14.16
N TYR A 195 8.61 -7.72 13.42
CA TYR A 195 8.23 -7.46 12.03
C TYR A 195 8.39 -8.70 11.15
N ASN A 196 9.56 -9.34 11.17
CA ASN A 196 9.83 -10.54 10.38
C ASN A 196 8.89 -11.70 10.73
N ILE A 197 8.51 -11.86 12.02
CA ILE A 197 7.50 -12.85 12.44
C ILE A 197 6.13 -12.49 11.85
N CYS A 198 5.75 -11.20 11.80
CA CYS A 198 4.50 -10.76 11.21
C CYS A 198 4.47 -10.91 9.69
N MET A 199 5.62 -10.79 9.02
CA MET A 199 5.77 -10.86 7.56
C MET A 199 6.24 -12.23 7.05
N ARG A 200 6.12 -13.31 7.83
CA ARG A 200 6.45 -14.68 7.39
C ARG A 200 5.57 -15.10 6.21
N LYS A 201 6.12 -15.92 5.30
CA LYS A 201 5.41 -16.41 4.10
C LYS A 201 4.07 -17.08 4.42
N ASP A 202 4.01 -17.90 5.47
CA ASP A 202 2.79 -18.56 5.90
C ASP A 202 1.69 -17.57 6.34
N ARG A 203 2.08 -16.49 7.03
CA ARG A 203 1.14 -15.42 7.41
C ARG A 203 0.68 -14.60 6.22
N LEU A 204 1.61 -14.20 5.34
CA LEU A 204 1.26 -13.49 4.11
C LEU A 204 0.35 -14.34 3.24
N ASN A 205 0.65 -15.64 3.06
CA ASN A 205 -0.22 -16.56 2.34
C ASN A 205 -1.64 -16.60 2.93
N ASN A 206 -1.77 -16.67 4.25
CA ASN A 206 -3.07 -16.66 4.92
C ASN A 206 -3.82 -15.32 4.76
N ILE A 207 -3.12 -14.18 4.75
CA ILE A 207 -3.71 -12.87 4.49
C ILE A 207 -4.20 -12.79 3.04
N LEU A 208 -3.37 -13.15 2.07
CA LEU A 208 -3.67 -13.09 0.65
C LEU A 208 -4.80 -14.05 0.25
N SER A 209 -4.77 -15.31 0.74
CA SER A 209 -5.81 -16.30 0.46
C SER A 209 -7.18 -15.88 0.99
N LYS A 210 -7.23 -15.20 2.14
CA LYS A 210 -8.49 -14.74 2.72
C LYS A 210 -9.06 -13.50 2.05
N ASN A 211 -8.18 -12.54 1.69
CA ASN A 211 -8.60 -11.20 1.33
C ASN A 211 -8.45 -10.87 -0.15
N VAL A 212 -7.55 -11.56 -0.87
CA VAL A 212 -7.19 -11.21 -2.25
C VAL A 212 -7.69 -12.25 -3.24
N PHE A 213 -7.40 -13.53 -3.02
CA PHE A 213 -7.71 -14.59 -3.98
C PHE A 213 -9.01 -15.31 -3.67
N ASP A 214 -9.95 -15.27 -4.60
CA ASP A 214 -11.32 -15.78 -4.41
C ASP A 214 -11.36 -17.29 -4.17
N ASN A 215 -10.58 -18.05 -4.93
CA ASN A 215 -10.45 -19.50 -4.74
C ASN A 215 -9.61 -19.88 -3.49
N GLY A 216 -9.07 -18.90 -2.77
CA GLY A 216 -8.21 -19.11 -1.60
C GLY A 216 -6.81 -19.63 -1.91
N ILE A 217 -6.44 -19.78 -3.19
CA ILE A 217 -5.15 -20.27 -3.64
C ILE A 217 -4.30 -19.08 -4.08
N VAL A 218 -3.19 -18.83 -3.38
CA VAL A 218 -2.26 -17.75 -3.72
C VAL A 218 -1.23 -18.27 -4.71
N PRO A 219 -1.13 -17.71 -5.92
CA PRO A 219 -0.07 -18.07 -6.85
C PRO A 219 1.31 -17.80 -6.24
N VAL A 220 2.25 -18.72 -6.49
CA VAL A 220 3.59 -18.69 -5.85
C VAL A 220 4.34 -17.40 -6.17
N ASP A 221 4.20 -16.88 -7.40
CA ASP A 221 4.86 -15.64 -7.82
C ASP A 221 4.34 -14.43 -7.05
N TYR A 222 3.02 -14.34 -6.81
CA TYR A 222 2.43 -13.30 -5.97
C TYR A 222 2.90 -13.41 -4.53
N LEU A 223 2.88 -14.60 -3.94
CA LEU A 223 3.37 -14.79 -2.58
C LEU A 223 4.85 -14.38 -2.44
N ASN A 224 5.67 -14.73 -3.43
CA ASN A 224 7.08 -14.35 -3.45
C ASN A 224 7.28 -12.85 -3.62
N ALA A 225 6.52 -12.20 -4.51
CA ALA A 225 6.58 -10.75 -4.72
C ALA A 225 6.16 -9.97 -3.46
N TYR A 226 5.08 -10.36 -2.81
CA TYR A 226 4.64 -9.74 -1.55
C TYR A 226 5.64 -9.98 -0.41
N TYR A 227 6.23 -11.17 -0.35
CA TYR A 227 7.27 -11.49 0.64
C TYR A 227 8.54 -10.66 0.40
N GLU A 228 8.98 -10.52 -0.86
CA GLU A 228 10.10 -9.66 -1.23
C GLU A 228 9.82 -8.20 -0.87
N ASN A 229 8.67 -7.65 -1.25
CA ASN A 229 8.29 -6.26 -0.94
C ASN A 229 8.32 -5.97 0.57
N ALA A 230 7.83 -6.91 1.39
CA ALA A 230 7.90 -6.78 2.84
C ALA A 230 9.34 -6.67 3.36
N HIS A 231 10.33 -7.22 2.64
CA HIS A 231 11.71 -7.31 3.10
C HIS A 231 12.70 -6.42 2.32
N LEU A 232 12.25 -5.72 1.28
CA LEU A 232 13.06 -4.71 0.58
C LEU A 232 13.50 -3.59 1.55
N SER A 233 14.74 -3.13 1.39
CA SER A 233 15.38 -2.13 2.28
C SER A 233 15.55 -2.61 3.73
N GLY A 234 15.52 -3.92 3.97
CA GLY A 234 15.83 -4.55 5.24
C GLY A 234 14.90 -4.08 6.39
N ALA A 235 15.50 -3.74 7.52
CA ALA A 235 14.76 -3.37 8.74
C ALA A 235 13.89 -2.11 8.61
N SER A 236 14.06 -1.32 7.56
CA SER A 236 13.32 -0.06 7.37
C SER A 236 11.84 -0.26 7.03
N SER A 237 11.48 -1.40 6.44
CA SER A 237 10.08 -1.73 6.12
C SER A 237 9.16 -1.77 7.35
N LYS A 238 9.69 -2.00 8.55
CA LYS A 238 8.92 -2.02 9.81
C LYS A 238 8.28 -0.68 10.19
N PHE A 239 8.82 0.46 9.73
CA PHE A 239 8.33 1.78 10.15
C PHE A 239 6.96 2.11 9.53
N LEU A 240 6.75 1.74 8.27
CA LEU A 240 5.41 1.82 7.67
C LEU A 240 4.46 0.84 8.36
N PHE A 241 4.87 -0.41 8.56
CA PHE A 241 4.08 -1.41 9.29
C PHE A 241 3.64 -0.88 10.67
N ALA A 242 4.57 -0.32 11.44
CA ALA A 242 4.26 0.27 12.75
C ALA A 242 3.25 1.42 12.64
N SER A 243 3.32 2.22 11.58
CA SER A 243 2.42 3.36 11.38
C SER A 243 1.00 2.89 10.99
N THR A 244 0.88 1.90 10.10
CA THR A 244 -0.42 1.34 9.67
C THR A 244 -1.10 0.60 10.81
N GLU A 245 -0.39 -0.29 11.54
CA GLU A 245 -0.94 -1.06 12.66
C GLU A 245 -1.35 -0.19 13.86
N CYS A 246 -0.80 1.01 13.96
CA CYS A 246 -1.11 1.97 15.02
C CYS A 246 -2.11 3.07 14.59
N ASN A 247 -2.72 2.97 13.42
CA ASN A 247 -3.68 3.93 12.86
C ASN A 247 -3.12 5.36 12.69
N PHE A 248 -1.84 5.51 12.35
CA PHE A 248 -1.28 6.82 11.97
C PHE A 248 -1.55 7.17 10.50
N THR A 249 -1.88 6.17 9.67
CA THR A 249 -2.22 6.34 8.25
C THR A 249 -3.73 6.42 7.98
N THR A 250 -4.51 6.76 8.99
CA THR A 250 -5.96 6.92 8.90
C THR A 250 -6.35 8.39 8.97
N ALA A 251 -7.49 8.75 8.37
CA ALA A 251 -8.06 10.09 8.41
C ALA A 251 -9.59 10.02 8.32
N SER A 252 -10.29 10.97 8.92
CA SER A 252 -11.74 11.10 8.73
C SER A 252 -12.00 11.70 7.36
N ILE A 253 -12.61 10.92 6.47
CA ILE A 253 -12.88 11.29 5.08
C ILE A 253 -14.37 11.52 4.79
N ALA A 254 -15.26 11.34 5.77
CA ALA A 254 -16.71 11.41 5.54
C ALA A 254 -17.14 12.73 4.89
N LYS A 255 -16.66 13.86 5.43
CA LYS A 255 -16.94 15.17 4.84
C LYS A 255 -16.37 15.31 3.44
N ALA A 256 -15.15 14.86 3.21
CA ALA A 256 -14.51 14.94 1.90
C ALA A 256 -15.29 14.14 0.84
N VAL A 257 -15.73 12.92 1.17
CA VAL A 257 -16.56 12.09 0.27
C VAL A 257 -17.88 12.80 -0.10
N SER A 258 -18.51 13.50 0.87
CA SER A 258 -19.75 14.24 0.62
C SER A 258 -19.56 15.52 -0.21
N ASP A 259 -18.40 16.17 -0.09
CA ASP A 259 -18.18 17.52 -0.65
C ASP A 259 -17.40 17.49 -1.98
N ILE A 260 -16.82 16.35 -2.38
CA ILE A 260 -16.06 16.23 -3.66
C ILE A 260 -17.04 16.26 -4.84
N ASP A 261 -16.78 17.15 -5.79
CA ASP A 261 -17.55 17.30 -7.04
C ASP A 261 -17.00 16.42 -8.18
N ASN A 262 -15.77 15.88 -8.05
CA ASN A 262 -15.20 14.99 -9.05
C ASN A 262 -15.99 13.68 -9.11
N CYS A 263 -16.09 13.07 -10.29
CA CYS A 263 -16.70 11.75 -10.42
C CYS A 263 -15.90 10.71 -9.64
N ILE A 264 -16.57 10.02 -8.75
CA ILE A 264 -16.02 8.92 -7.96
C ILE A 264 -16.70 7.63 -8.40
N TYR A 265 -15.90 6.62 -8.71
CA TYR A 265 -16.35 5.28 -9.06
C TYR A 265 -15.74 4.27 -8.10
N ILE A 266 -16.48 3.21 -7.80
CA ILE A 266 -15.97 2.10 -6.98
C ILE A 266 -16.02 0.81 -7.80
N ILE A 267 -14.87 0.14 -7.89
CA ILE A 267 -14.76 -1.21 -8.46
C ILE A 267 -14.42 -2.17 -7.31
N THR A 268 -15.25 -3.18 -7.10
CA THR A 268 -15.01 -4.20 -6.06
C THR A 268 -15.19 -5.60 -6.60
N GLY A 269 -14.70 -6.60 -5.90
CA GLY A 269 -14.99 -7.99 -6.23
C GLY A 269 -16.32 -8.44 -5.65
N GLU A 270 -17.06 -9.27 -6.39
CA GLU A 270 -18.33 -9.87 -5.97
C GLU A 270 -18.24 -10.59 -4.62
N ASN A 271 -17.10 -11.24 -4.35
CA ASN A 271 -16.85 -12.01 -3.12
C ASN A 271 -16.05 -11.21 -2.07
N SER A 272 -15.93 -9.91 -2.26
CA SER A 272 -15.42 -9.01 -1.23
C SER A 272 -16.41 -8.95 -0.07
N LYS A 273 -15.94 -9.24 1.14
CA LYS A 273 -16.77 -9.20 2.35
C LYS A 273 -16.80 -7.81 3.00
N ASP A 274 -16.25 -6.82 2.32
CA ASP A 274 -16.19 -5.47 2.86
C ASP A 274 -17.52 -4.74 2.62
N THR A 275 -18.10 -4.21 3.69
CA THR A 275 -19.33 -3.40 3.65
C THR A 275 -19.03 -1.93 3.36
N SER A 276 -17.81 -1.61 2.92
CA SER A 276 -17.33 -0.24 2.74
C SER A 276 -18.10 0.54 1.68
N VAL A 277 -18.56 -0.14 0.63
CA VAL A 277 -19.31 0.47 -0.49
C VAL A 277 -20.55 1.20 0.00
N SER A 278 -21.34 0.60 0.86
CA SER A 278 -22.58 1.20 1.40
C SER A 278 -22.33 2.49 2.18
N GLU A 279 -21.22 2.60 2.89
CA GLU A 279 -20.85 3.82 3.61
C GLU A 279 -20.52 4.98 2.65
N TYR A 280 -19.87 4.69 1.52
CA TYR A 280 -19.58 5.69 0.48
C TYR A 280 -20.86 6.15 -0.21
N LEU A 281 -21.73 5.22 -0.62
CA LEU A 281 -23.01 5.54 -1.24
C LEU A 281 -23.94 6.36 -0.34
N TYR A 282 -23.93 6.08 0.98
CA TYR A 282 -24.67 6.87 1.95
C TYR A 282 -24.21 8.34 2.02
N LEU A 283 -22.91 8.57 1.91
CA LEU A 283 -22.32 9.91 1.96
C LEU A 283 -22.42 10.66 0.63
N ASN A 284 -22.30 9.96 -0.49
CA ASN A 284 -22.37 10.53 -1.82
C ASN A 284 -23.11 9.55 -2.76
N PRO A 285 -24.43 9.74 -2.93
CA PRO A 285 -25.25 8.87 -3.79
C PRO A 285 -24.91 8.94 -5.29
N ALA A 286 -24.10 9.90 -5.73
CA ALA A 286 -23.65 10.01 -7.12
C ALA A 286 -22.49 9.04 -7.45
N ILE A 287 -21.96 8.34 -6.46
CA ILE A 287 -20.91 7.33 -6.67
C ILE A 287 -21.51 6.13 -7.42
N GLU A 288 -20.89 5.76 -8.52
CA GLU A 288 -21.24 4.56 -9.26
C GLU A 288 -20.38 3.39 -8.82
N VAL A 289 -20.97 2.20 -8.81
CA VAL A 289 -20.33 0.98 -8.29
C VAL A 289 -20.47 -0.14 -9.29
N VAL A 290 -19.37 -0.89 -9.50
CA VAL A 290 -19.40 -2.14 -10.26
C VAL A 290 -18.73 -3.26 -9.45
N GLU A 291 -19.33 -4.45 -9.52
CA GLU A 291 -18.81 -5.67 -8.91
C GLU A 291 -18.26 -6.60 -9.98
N ILE A 292 -17.00 -7.00 -9.83
CA ILE A 292 -16.35 -7.94 -10.74
C ILE A 292 -16.50 -9.36 -10.21
N LYS A 293 -17.07 -10.23 -11.04
CA LYS A 293 -17.30 -11.63 -10.72
C LYS A 293 -16.01 -12.40 -10.47
N ASN A 294 -16.09 -13.44 -9.64
CA ASN A 294 -14.97 -14.34 -9.32
C ASN A 294 -13.73 -13.57 -8.83
N SER A 295 -13.92 -12.56 -8.01
CA SER A 295 -12.82 -11.82 -7.41
C SER A 295 -13.19 -11.29 -6.02
N LYS A 296 -12.16 -10.99 -5.23
CA LYS A 296 -12.23 -10.36 -3.91
C LYS A 296 -11.74 -8.89 -3.96
N ASN A 297 -10.93 -8.51 -2.96
CA ASN A 297 -10.56 -7.11 -2.74
C ASN A 297 -9.60 -6.53 -3.79
N LEU A 298 -8.92 -7.37 -4.60
CA LEU A 298 -8.00 -6.91 -5.64
C LEU A 298 -8.41 -7.47 -7.02
N PRO A 299 -9.57 -7.05 -7.57
CA PRO A 299 -10.06 -7.55 -8.85
C PRO A 299 -9.09 -7.28 -10.01
N GLN A 300 -8.26 -6.23 -9.94
CA GLN A 300 -7.22 -5.95 -10.93
C GLN A 300 -6.15 -7.05 -11.01
N ILE A 301 -5.95 -7.83 -9.96
CA ILE A 301 -5.05 -8.97 -9.93
C ILE A 301 -5.74 -10.23 -10.48
N GLU A 302 -6.96 -10.50 -10.04
CA GLU A 302 -7.66 -11.76 -10.32
C GLU A 302 -8.37 -11.75 -11.67
N GLN A 303 -8.94 -10.61 -12.07
CA GLN A 303 -9.74 -10.43 -13.29
C GLN A 303 -9.26 -9.20 -14.08
N PRO A 304 -7.99 -9.14 -14.50
CA PRO A 304 -7.38 -7.92 -15.05
C PRO A 304 -8.05 -7.42 -16.33
N VAL A 305 -8.57 -8.32 -17.17
CA VAL A 305 -9.25 -7.96 -18.42
C VAL A 305 -10.58 -7.27 -18.12
N GLU A 306 -11.40 -7.87 -17.26
CA GLU A 306 -12.71 -7.30 -16.92
C GLU A 306 -12.53 -6.02 -16.09
N PHE A 307 -11.56 -5.98 -15.17
CA PHE A 307 -11.20 -4.79 -14.43
C PHE A 307 -10.85 -3.63 -15.36
N ALA A 308 -9.95 -3.86 -16.33
CA ALA A 308 -9.54 -2.82 -17.28
C ALA A 308 -10.70 -2.33 -18.14
N LYS A 309 -11.57 -3.24 -18.59
CA LYS A 309 -12.78 -2.89 -19.34
C LYS A 309 -13.73 -2.00 -18.55
N GLN A 310 -14.00 -2.33 -17.27
CA GLN A 310 -14.86 -1.53 -16.41
C GLN A 310 -14.22 -0.17 -16.06
N ALA A 311 -12.91 -0.15 -15.81
CA ALA A 311 -12.17 1.09 -15.61
C ALA A 311 -12.22 1.99 -16.85
N ASP A 312 -12.00 1.45 -18.05
CA ASP A 312 -12.11 2.20 -19.32
C ASP A 312 -13.52 2.80 -19.51
N ILE A 313 -14.59 2.05 -19.19
CA ILE A 313 -15.97 2.59 -19.28
C ILE A 313 -16.10 3.83 -18.39
N PHE A 314 -15.66 3.76 -17.15
CA PHE A 314 -15.72 4.91 -16.23
C PHE A 314 -14.81 6.07 -16.67
N LEU A 315 -13.64 5.77 -17.24
CA LEU A 315 -12.70 6.79 -17.71
C LEU A 315 -13.13 7.46 -19.02
N ASP A 316 -13.89 6.80 -19.86
CA ASP A 316 -14.39 7.32 -21.16
C ASP A 316 -15.72 8.11 -21.01
N MET A 317 -16.47 7.95 -19.88
CA MET A 317 -17.70 8.72 -19.58
C MET A 317 -17.38 10.18 -19.29
#